data_579c68c860351e433a039dfbba000f23
#
_entry.id   579c68c860351e433a039dfbba000f23
#
_cell.length_a   1.000
_cell.length_b   1.000
_cell.length_c   1.000
_cell.angle_alpha   90.00
_cell.angle_beta   90.00
_cell.angle_gamma   90.00
#
_symmetry.space_group_name_H-M   'P 1'
#
loop_
_entity.id
_entity.type
_entity.pdbx_description
1 polymer ?
#
loop_
_entity_poly.entity_id
_entity_poly.type
_entity_poly.pdbx_seq_one_letter_code
_entity_poly.pdbx_strand_id
1 'polypeptide(L)'
;ENQRGVFAEVGLVASTRYNEYGHADAGMGVDFGDSDLDGDPDLFVTNFAYETNTLYRNDGQGQFRVATQHFGLATPSHRPLGFGTKFLDYDHDMDLDLFVANGHVIDRIAEVDSNQTYLQTNQLLRNDGGRRYADISAAMGPAFATANAGRATAVADYDDDGDLDLLITTVADRPRLLRN
;
A
#
# COMPACT_ATOMS: atom_id res chain seq x y z
N GLU A 1 -20.77 -1.56 -16.45
CA GLU A 1 -20.98 -1.26 -17.88
C GLU A 1 -20.42 0.12 -18.20
N ASN A 2 -19.54 0.20 -19.21
CA ASN A 2 -18.99 1.48 -19.66
C ASN A 2 -20.09 2.29 -20.36
N GLN A 3 -20.65 3.25 -19.66
CA GLN A 3 -21.64 4.16 -20.20
C GLN A 3 -20.97 5.27 -21.02
N ARG A 4 -20.51 4.94 -22.25
CA ARG A 4 -20.05 5.91 -23.28
C ARG A 4 -18.87 6.79 -22.83
N GLY A 5 -17.93 6.28 -22.03
CA GLY A 5 -16.76 7.04 -21.59
C GLY A 5 -17.04 8.10 -20.53
N VAL A 6 -18.16 8.01 -19.82
CA VAL A 6 -18.50 8.89 -18.70
C VAL A 6 -18.22 8.17 -17.38
N PHE A 7 -17.48 8.80 -16.47
CA PHE A 7 -17.26 8.27 -15.12
C PHE A 7 -18.47 8.57 -14.22
N ALA A 8 -18.84 7.58 -13.39
CA ALA A 8 -19.82 7.74 -12.32
C ALA A 8 -19.18 7.38 -10.97
N GLU A 9 -19.45 8.18 -9.94
CA GLU A 9 -19.02 7.86 -8.59
C GLU A 9 -19.93 6.76 -8.02
N VAL A 10 -19.34 5.60 -7.66
CA VAL A 10 -20.07 4.41 -7.19
C VAL A 10 -19.54 3.87 -5.85
N GLY A 11 -18.61 4.55 -5.19
CA GLY A 11 -17.92 4.05 -4.00
C GLY A 11 -18.85 3.66 -2.84
N LEU A 12 -19.97 4.36 -2.68
CA LEU A 12 -20.97 3.98 -1.67
C LEU A 12 -21.66 2.66 -2.02
N VAL A 13 -22.04 2.50 -3.29
CA VAL A 13 -22.72 1.29 -3.77
C VAL A 13 -21.74 0.11 -3.84
N ALA A 14 -20.50 0.37 -4.23
CA ALA A 14 -19.43 -0.62 -4.30
C ALA A 14 -18.82 -0.96 -2.92
N SER A 15 -19.23 -0.28 -1.85
CA SER A 15 -18.72 -0.46 -0.47
C SER A 15 -17.23 -0.12 -0.28
N THR A 16 -16.69 0.81 -1.09
CA THR A 16 -15.29 1.28 -0.99
C THR A 16 -15.15 2.66 -0.34
N ARG A 17 -16.26 3.25 0.14
CA ARG A 17 -16.28 4.62 0.66
C ARG A 17 -15.84 4.73 2.13
N TYR A 18 -16.02 3.66 2.91
CA TYR A 18 -15.81 3.64 4.34
C TYR A 18 -15.01 2.41 4.76
N ASN A 19 -14.30 2.52 5.89
CA ASN A 19 -13.65 1.39 6.54
C ASN A 19 -14.69 0.48 7.24
N GLU A 20 -14.22 -0.59 7.89
CA GLU A 20 -15.07 -1.57 8.59
C GLU A 20 -15.88 -0.99 9.75
N TYR A 21 -15.53 0.20 10.26
CA TYR A 21 -16.22 0.91 11.33
C TYR A 21 -17.18 2.00 10.80
N GLY A 22 -17.30 2.15 9.49
CA GLY A 22 -18.14 3.16 8.85
C GLY A 22 -17.53 4.57 8.85
N HIS A 23 -16.21 4.68 9.05
CA HIS A 23 -15.49 5.95 8.99
C HIS A 23 -14.82 6.13 7.62
N ALA A 24 -14.73 7.36 7.17
CA ALA A 24 -13.88 7.72 6.04
C ALA A 24 -12.45 7.92 6.54
N ASP A 25 -11.51 7.17 5.96
CA ASP A 25 -10.08 7.29 6.21
C ASP A 25 -9.43 8.32 5.27
N ALA A 26 -8.15 8.66 5.52
CA ALA A 26 -7.45 9.73 4.81
C ALA A 26 -7.27 9.49 3.30
N GLY A 27 -7.06 8.25 2.87
CA GLY A 27 -6.95 7.88 1.46
C GLY A 27 -5.81 8.57 0.72
N MET A 28 -4.58 8.09 0.89
CA MET A 28 -3.37 8.72 0.35
C MET A 28 -2.92 8.12 -0.98
N GLY A 29 -2.60 6.85 -1.00
CA GLY A 29 -2.20 6.08 -2.17
C GLY A 29 -3.18 4.96 -2.46
N VAL A 30 -3.21 4.50 -3.71
CA VAL A 30 -4.14 3.47 -4.15
C VAL A 30 -3.51 2.64 -5.26
N ASP A 31 -3.78 1.34 -5.22
CA ASP A 31 -3.46 0.43 -6.32
C ASP A 31 -4.47 -0.72 -6.40
N PHE A 32 -4.55 -1.36 -7.58
CA PHE A 32 -5.38 -2.54 -7.82
C PHE A 32 -4.49 -3.76 -8.07
N GLY A 33 -4.85 -4.90 -7.47
CA GLY A 33 -4.18 -6.18 -7.68
C GLY A 33 -5.03 -7.33 -7.16
N ASP A 34 -4.86 -8.51 -7.73
CA ASP A 34 -5.53 -9.73 -7.27
C ASP A 34 -4.77 -10.28 -6.05
N SER A 35 -5.25 -9.95 -4.86
CA SER A 35 -4.56 -10.26 -3.59
C SER A 35 -4.83 -11.66 -3.06
N ASP A 36 -5.91 -12.31 -3.51
CA ASP A 36 -6.33 -13.64 -3.06
C ASP A 36 -6.38 -14.71 -4.17
N LEU A 37 -5.91 -14.35 -5.37
CA LEU A 37 -5.80 -15.24 -6.52
C LEU A 37 -7.16 -15.77 -7.02
N ASP A 38 -8.23 -15.00 -6.86
CA ASP A 38 -9.57 -15.36 -7.33
C ASP A 38 -9.88 -14.85 -8.75
N GLY A 39 -8.99 -14.02 -9.31
CA GLY A 39 -9.07 -13.46 -10.66
C GLY A 39 -9.77 -12.11 -10.73
N ASP A 40 -10.30 -11.60 -9.64
CA ASP A 40 -10.91 -10.27 -9.56
C ASP A 40 -9.94 -9.27 -8.88
N PRO A 41 -9.65 -8.08 -9.45
CA PRO A 41 -8.73 -7.15 -8.84
C PRO A 41 -9.29 -6.52 -7.57
N ASP A 42 -8.55 -6.63 -6.49
CA ASP A 42 -8.79 -5.98 -5.19
C ASP A 42 -8.25 -4.55 -5.18
N LEU A 43 -8.70 -3.75 -4.23
CA LEU A 43 -8.28 -2.37 -4.07
C LEU A 43 -7.55 -2.20 -2.74
N PHE A 44 -6.29 -1.73 -2.80
CA PHE A 44 -5.54 -1.37 -1.60
C PHE A 44 -5.39 0.15 -1.50
N VAL A 45 -5.67 0.71 -0.30
CA VAL A 45 -5.61 2.15 -0.02
C VAL A 45 -4.73 2.38 1.20
N THR A 46 -3.76 3.27 1.09
CA THR A 46 -2.93 3.70 2.23
C THR A 46 -3.55 4.88 2.95
N ASN A 47 -3.38 4.92 4.27
CA ASN A 47 -4.07 5.87 5.14
C ASN A 47 -3.10 6.59 6.10
N PHE A 48 -3.65 7.47 6.93
CA PHE A 48 -2.90 8.28 7.88
C PHE A 48 -2.41 7.44 9.08
N ALA A 49 -1.44 7.97 9.81
CA ALA A 49 -0.97 7.35 11.05
C ALA A 49 -2.14 7.10 12.02
N TYR A 50 -2.15 5.92 12.63
CA TYR A 50 -3.22 5.39 13.50
C TYR A 50 -4.52 5.01 12.78
N GLU A 51 -4.61 5.20 11.47
CA GLU A 51 -5.55 4.52 10.61
C GLU A 51 -4.85 3.30 10.00
N THR A 52 -5.55 2.20 9.79
CA THR A 52 -4.96 1.06 9.07
C THR A 52 -5.04 1.29 7.57
N ASN A 53 -4.04 0.87 6.81
CA ASN A 53 -4.21 0.77 5.37
C ASN A 53 -5.34 -0.21 5.06
N THR A 54 -6.18 0.09 4.08
CA THR A 54 -7.40 -0.68 3.84
C THR A 54 -7.27 -1.53 2.58
N LEU A 55 -7.42 -2.84 2.74
CA LEU A 55 -7.65 -3.78 1.64
C LEU A 55 -9.16 -3.99 1.48
N TYR A 56 -9.68 -3.60 0.33
CA TYR A 56 -11.04 -3.90 -0.11
C TYR A 56 -10.97 -5.08 -1.08
N ARG A 57 -11.39 -6.25 -0.61
CA ARG A 57 -11.49 -7.43 -1.46
C ARG A 57 -12.69 -7.32 -2.40
N ASN A 58 -12.47 -7.61 -3.66
CA ASN A 58 -13.51 -7.68 -4.67
C ASN A 58 -14.25 -9.02 -4.57
N ASP A 59 -15.54 -8.98 -4.29
CA ASP A 59 -16.39 -10.19 -4.27
C ASP A 59 -17.08 -10.43 -5.63
N GLY A 60 -16.60 -9.78 -6.69
CA GLY A 60 -17.19 -9.80 -8.03
C GLY A 60 -18.35 -8.83 -8.20
N GLN A 61 -18.78 -8.62 -9.43
CA GLN A 61 -19.91 -7.74 -9.78
C GLN A 61 -19.77 -6.28 -9.30
N GLY A 62 -18.55 -5.81 -9.01
CA GLY A 62 -18.26 -4.47 -8.52
C GLY A 62 -18.63 -4.26 -7.05
N GLN A 63 -18.69 -5.32 -6.27
CA GLN A 63 -18.92 -5.27 -4.83
C GLN A 63 -17.63 -5.59 -4.08
N PHE A 64 -17.31 -4.75 -3.11
CA PHE A 64 -16.10 -4.90 -2.29
C PHE A 64 -16.46 -5.06 -0.81
N ARG A 65 -15.57 -5.68 -0.07
CA ARG A 65 -15.63 -5.75 1.40
C ARG A 65 -14.26 -5.48 2.00
N VAL A 66 -14.22 -4.84 3.17
CA VAL A 66 -12.98 -4.65 3.91
C VAL A 66 -12.43 -5.99 4.36
N ALA A 67 -11.18 -6.27 4.03
CA ALA A 67 -10.48 -7.52 4.33
C ALA A 67 -9.15 -7.32 5.09
N THR A 68 -8.83 -6.10 5.48
CA THR A 68 -7.58 -5.69 6.13
C THR A 68 -7.18 -6.59 7.30
N GLN A 69 -8.10 -6.85 8.23
CA GLN A 69 -7.86 -7.71 9.39
C GLN A 69 -7.63 -9.17 8.98
N HIS A 70 -8.43 -9.67 8.04
CA HIS A 70 -8.35 -11.04 7.56
C HIS A 70 -6.98 -11.35 6.95
N PHE A 71 -6.46 -10.42 6.15
CA PHE A 71 -5.15 -10.55 5.49
C PHE A 71 -3.96 -10.14 6.38
N GLY A 72 -4.17 -9.81 7.65
CA GLY A 72 -3.10 -9.46 8.59
C GLY A 72 -2.45 -8.11 8.38
N LEU A 73 -3.05 -7.24 7.57
CA LEU A 73 -2.52 -5.93 7.19
C LEU A 73 -2.73 -4.83 8.26
N ALA A 74 -3.67 -5.03 9.19
CA ALA A 74 -4.01 -4.00 10.16
C ALA A 74 -2.86 -3.66 11.12
N THR A 75 -2.22 -4.67 11.70
CA THR A 75 -1.14 -4.45 12.69
C THR A 75 0.08 -3.72 12.10
N PRO A 76 0.66 -4.17 10.95
CA PRO A 76 1.84 -3.51 10.40
C PRO A 76 1.55 -2.10 9.88
N SER A 77 0.32 -1.80 9.43
CA SER A 77 -0.02 -0.51 8.84
C SER A 77 -0.58 0.52 9.82
N HIS A 78 -0.86 0.15 11.07
CA HIS A 78 -1.54 1.05 12.03
C HIS A 78 -0.69 2.27 12.43
N ARG A 79 0.63 2.09 12.60
CA ARG A 79 1.51 3.18 13.05
C ARG A 79 2.07 4.06 11.93
N PRO A 80 2.58 3.48 10.82
CA PRO A 80 3.13 4.30 9.74
C PRO A 80 2.05 5.14 9.08
N LEU A 81 2.48 6.27 8.48
CA LEU A 81 1.67 7.04 7.57
C LEU A 81 2.00 6.61 6.15
N GLY A 82 1.08 5.87 5.50
CA GLY A 82 1.28 5.33 4.17
C GLY A 82 0.96 6.35 3.07
N PHE A 83 1.80 6.38 2.03
CA PHE A 83 1.60 7.14 0.81
C PHE A 83 1.55 6.21 -0.41
N GLY A 84 2.51 6.33 -1.32
CA GLY A 84 2.53 5.52 -2.54
C GLY A 84 2.54 4.04 -2.23
N THR A 85 1.72 3.28 -2.94
CA THR A 85 1.66 1.82 -2.80
C THR A 85 1.63 1.16 -4.16
N LYS A 86 2.13 -0.08 -4.23
CA LYS A 86 2.09 -0.92 -5.42
C LYS A 86 1.92 -2.38 -5.05
N PHE A 87 1.06 -3.05 -5.81
CA PHE A 87 1.12 -4.49 -5.95
C PHE A 87 2.26 -4.88 -6.89
N LEU A 88 3.05 -5.86 -6.51
CA LEU A 88 4.13 -6.43 -7.33
C LEU A 88 4.43 -7.85 -6.86
N ASP A 89 4.81 -8.72 -7.75
CA ASP A 89 5.40 -10.02 -7.43
C ASP A 89 6.91 -9.81 -7.33
N TYR A 90 7.45 -9.65 -6.08
CA TYR A 90 8.85 -9.29 -5.90
C TYR A 90 9.79 -10.50 -5.91
N ASP A 91 9.29 -11.70 -5.62
CA ASP A 91 10.09 -12.94 -5.51
C ASP A 91 9.69 -14.04 -6.52
N HIS A 92 8.86 -13.70 -7.51
CA HIS A 92 8.41 -14.54 -8.61
C HIS A 92 7.67 -15.82 -8.18
N ASP A 93 6.92 -15.73 -7.08
CA ASP A 93 6.10 -16.84 -6.59
C ASP A 93 4.66 -16.81 -7.13
N MET A 94 4.34 -15.82 -7.98
CA MET A 94 3.04 -15.56 -8.63
C MET A 94 1.96 -15.01 -7.68
N ASP A 95 2.32 -14.66 -6.46
CA ASP A 95 1.47 -13.92 -5.54
C ASP A 95 1.79 -12.42 -5.65
N LEU A 96 0.77 -11.56 -5.54
CA LEU A 96 1.03 -10.12 -5.50
C LEU A 96 1.32 -9.65 -4.08
N ASP A 97 2.54 -9.18 -3.89
CA ASP A 97 3.00 -8.52 -2.67
C ASP A 97 2.61 -7.05 -2.66
N LEU A 98 2.77 -6.40 -1.52
CA LEU A 98 2.46 -4.98 -1.35
C LEU A 98 3.70 -4.20 -0.91
N PHE A 99 4.05 -3.20 -1.69
CA PHE A 99 5.00 -2.17 -1.27
C PHE A 99 4.24 -0.93 -0.77
N VAL A 100 4.71 -0.32 0.33
CA VAL A 100 4.19 0.95 0.86
C VAL A 100 5.33 1.91 1.16
N ALA A 101 5.29 3.07 0.51
CA ALA A 101 6.16 4.20 0.83
C ALA A 101 5.58 4.97 2.01
N ASN A 102 6.31 5.03 3.12
CA ASN A 102 5.89 5.70 4.34
C ASN A 102 6.62 7.03 4.56
N GLY A 103 6.00 7.93 5.32
CA GLY A 103 6.60 9.19 5.71
C GLY A 103 5.57 10.19 6.23
N HIS A 104 5.82 10.84 7.37
CA HIS A 104 4.86 11.74 7.96
C HIS A 104 4.77 13.08 7.19
N VAL A 105 3.65 13.81 7.36
CA VAL A 105 3.42 15.13 6.73
C VAL A 105 3.89 16.29 7.60
N ILE A 106 4.04 16.07 8.90
CA ILE A 106 4.47 17.07 9.88
C ILE A 106 5.93 16.80 10.24
N ASP A 107 6.82 17.70 9.88
CA ASP A 107 8.27 17.57 10.07
C ASP A 107 8.68 17.46 11.56
N ARG A 108 7.92 18.12 12.44
CA ARG A 108 8.14 18.13 13.89
C ARG A 108 7.14 17.27 14.65
N ILE A 109 6.63 16.22 14.04
CA ILE A 109 5.59 15.37 14.66
C ILE A 109 6.03 14.79 16.01
N ALA A 110 7.30 14.48 16.19
CA ALA A 110 7.84 13.95 17.44
C ALA A 110 7.68 14.88 18.65
N GLU A 111 7.46 16.19 18.43
CA GLU A 111 7.17 17.16 19.49
C GLU A 111 5.69 17.10 19.95
N VAL A 112 4.81 16.55 19.10
CA VAL A 112 3.37 16.41 19.37
C VAL A 112 3.03 14.98 19.78
N ASP A 113 3.65 14.01 19.11
CA ASP A 113 3.49 12.58 19.37
C ASP A 113 4.86 11.90 19.33
N SER A 114 5.36 11.51 20.50
CA SER A 114 6.66 10.84 20.64
C SER A 114 6.73 9.42 20.02
N ASN A 115 5.59 8.84 19.63
CA ASN A 115 5.51 7.56 18.95
C ASN A 115 5.60 7.68 17.42
N GLN A 116 5.63 8.91 16.89
CA GLN A 116 5.73 9.21 15.49
C GLN A 116 7.05 9.87 15.14
N THR A 117 7.50 9.63 13.90
CA THR A 117 8.67 10.30 13.32
C THR A 117 8.32 10.84 11.95
N TYR A 118 8.96 11.93 11.53
CA TYR A 118 8.79 12.49 10.20
C TYR A 118 9.30 11.55 9.10
N LEU A 119 10.53 11.06 9.28
CA LEU A 119 11.11 10.06 8.41
C LEU A 119 10.69 8.67 8.90
N GLN A 120 10.16 7.86 7.99
CA GLN A 120 9.69 6.51 8.28
C GLN A 120 10.31 5.51 7.31
N THR A 121 10.42 4.26 7.72
CA THR A 121 10.86 3.17 6.85
C THR A 121 9.71 2.72 5.95
N ASN A 122 10.04 2.37 4.71
CA ASN A 122 9.07 1.77 3.79
C ASN A 122 8.77 0.32 4.19
N GLN A 123 7.66 -0.20 3.67
CA GLN A 123 7.25 -1.58 3.95
C GLN A 123 7.18 -2.41 2.67
N LEU A 124 7.64 -3.66 2.79
CA LEU A 124 7.34 -4.74 1.86
C LEU A 124 6.58 -5.80 2.63
N LEU A 125 5.35 -6.04 2.20
CA LEU A 125 4.41 -6.95 2.83
C LEU A 125 4.23 -8.12 1.86
N ARG A 126 4.87 -9.26 2.19
CA ARG A 126 4.83 -10.46 1.35
C ARG A 126 3.49 -11.17 1.51
N ASN A 127 2.89 -11.52 0.39
CA ASN A 127 1.73 -12.40 0.34
C ASN A 127 2.12 -13.85 0.68
N ASP A 128 1.19 -14.64 1.16
CA ASP A 128 1.36 -16.07 1.46
C ASP A 128 0.20 -16.85 0.80
N GLY A 129 0.30 -17.05 -0.51
CA GLY A 129 -0.64 -17.82 -1.29
C GLY A 129 -2.05 -17.23 -1.31
N GLY A 130 -2.21 -15.91 -1.40
CA GLY A 130 -3.52 -15.26 -1.39
C GLY A 130 -4.29 -15.33 -0.09
N ARG A 131 -3.61 -15.60 1.04
CA ARG A 131 -4.25 -15.81 2.34
C ARG A 131 -3.90 -14.80 3.40
N ARG A 132 -2.68 -14.28 3.37
CA ARG A 132 -2.18 -13.38 4.39
C ARG A 132 -0.93 -12.64 3.92
N TYR A 133 -0.76 -11.40 4.39
CA TYR A 133 0.47 -10.64 4.25
C TYR A 133 1.33 -10.69 5.52
N ALA A 134 2.65 -10.74 5.33
CA ALA A 134 3.65 -10.64 6.39
C ALA A 134 4.60 -9.49 6.10
N ASP A 135 4.84 -8.62 7.06
CA ASP A 135 5.86 -7.55 6.94
C ASP A 135 7.26 -8.17 7.00
N ILE A 136 7.96 -8.14 5.87
CA ILE A 136 9.31 -8.69 5.70
C ILE A 136 10.37 -7.59 5.54
N SER A 137 9.99 -6.32 5.67
CA SER A 137 10.82 -5.15 5.40
C SER A 137 12.18 -5.20 6.09
N ALA A 138 12.22 -5.70 7.33
CA ALA A 138 13.47 -5.81 8.10
C ALA A 138 14.49 -6.77 7.47
N ALA A 139 14.05 -7.72 6.65
CA ALA A 139 14.92 -8.68 5.96
C ALA A 139 15.41 -8.16 4.58
N MET A 140 14.83 -7.05 4.08
CA MET A 140 15.09 -6.51 2.74
C MET A 140 16.33 -5.61 2.66
N GLY A 141 17.20 -5.68 3.66
CA GLY A 141 18.50 -5.03 3.66
C GLY A 141 18.49 -3.52 3.93
N PRO A 142 19.64 -2.84 3.72
CA PRO A 142 19.84 -1.44 4.14
C PRO A 142 18.90 -0.43 3.46
N ALA A 143 18.43 -0.73 2.26
CA ALA A 143 17.52 0.15 1.52
C ALA A 143 16.18 0.33 2.24
N PHE A 144 15.65 -0.74 2.85
CA PHE A 144 14.44 -0.70 3.65
C PHE A 144 14.67 -0.19 5.08
N ALA A 145 15.88 -0.36 5.62
CA ALA A 145 16.22 0.17 6.94
C ALA A 145 16.40 1.70 6.96
N THR A 146 16.55 2.34 5.79
CA THR A 146 16.75 3.78 5.67
C THR A 146 15.41 4.51 5.69
N ALA A 147 15.16 5.25 6.77
CA ALA A 147 13.95 6.08 6.90
C ALA A 147 13.97 7.26 5.93
N ASN A 148 12.81 7.62 5.40
CA ASN A 148 12.62 8.71 4.46
C ASN A 148 11.21 9.33 4.60
N ALA A 149 10.95 10.45 3.94
CA ALA A 149 9.61 11.03 3.82
C ALA A 149 9.02 10.63 2.46
N GLY A 150 8.71 9.34 2.30
CA GLY A 150 8.19 8.75 1.07
C GLY A 150 6.86 9.37 0.63
N ARG A 151 6.63 9.39 -0.69
CA ARG A 151 5.38 9.92 -1.28
C ARG A 151 4.85 8.99 -2.38
N ALA A 152 5.26 9.17 -3.62
CA ALA A 152 4.79 8.33 -4.71
C ALA A 152 5.73 7.16 -4.96
N THR A 153 5.18 6.10 -5.54
CA THR A 153 5.90 4.89 -5.92
C THR A 153 5.55 4.52 -7.36
N ALA A 154 6.57 4.09 -8.11
CA ALA A 154 6.41 3.45 -9.41
C ALA A 154 7.18 2.13 -9.42
N VAL A 155 6.71 1.20 -10.24
CA VAL A 155 7.31 -0.13 -10.42
C VAL A 155 7.60 -0.34 -11.90
N ALA A 156 8.79 -0.83 -12.23
CA ALA A 156 9.19 -1.26 -13.56
C ALA A 156 10.45 -2.11 -13.46
N ASP A 157 10.63 -3.03 -14.40
CA ASP A 157 11.94 -3.60 -14.72
C ASP A 157 12.73 -2.52 -15.50
N TYR A 158 13.62 -1.77 -14.82
CA TYR A 158 14.29 -0.63 -15.45
C TYR A 158 15.61 -1.03 -16.12
N ASP A 159 16.19 -2.17 -15.76
CA ASP A 159 17.47 -2.63 -16.30
C ASP A 159 17.37 -3.93 -17.12
N ASP A 160 16.14 -4.36 -17.45
CA ASP A 160 15.80 -5.49 -18.30
C ASP A 160 16.37 -6.83 -17.77
N ASP A 161 16.44 -6.99 -16.44
CA ASP A 161 16.91 -8.23 -15.81
C ASP A 161 15.77 -9.21 -15.47
N GLY A 162 14.51 -8.77 -15.61
CA GLY A 162 13.31 -9.56 -15.41
C GLY A 162 12.65 -9.34 -14.04
N ASP A 163 13.33 -8.66 -13.13
CA ASP A 163 12.83 -8.37 -11.79
C ASP A 163 12.14 -6.99 -11.73
N LEU A 164 11.15 -6.82 -10.88
CA LEU A 164 10.46 -5.53 -10.74
C LEU A 164 11.17 -4.66 -9.69
N ASP A 165 11.59 -3.49 -10.14
CA ASP A 165 12.27 -2.48 -9.34
C ASP A 165 11.32 -1.41 -8.82
N LEU A 166 11.73 -0.69 -7.78
CA LEU A 166 10.94 0.33 -7.11
C LEU A 166 11.58 1.71 -7.24
N LEU A 167 10.84 2.68 -7.76
CA LEU A 167 11.17 4.10 -7.68
C LEU A 167 10.27 4.77 -6.64
N ILE A 168 10.89 5.45 -5.67
CA ILE A 168 10.20 6.15 -4.59
C ILE A 168 10.55 7.63 -4.65
N THR A 169 9.55 8.49 -4.71
CA THR A 169 9.77 9.94 -4.52
C THR A 169 9.72 10.29 -3.04
N THR A 170 10.51 11.27 -2.62
CA THR A 170 10.61 11.71 -1.23
C THR A 170 10.49 13.23 -1.14
N VAL A 171 10.05 13.74 0.01
CA VAL A 171 10.01 15.20 0.24
C VAL A 171 11.39 15.68 0.68
N ALA A 172 11.86 16.75 0.05
CA ALA A 172 13.12 17.43 0.36
C ALA A 172 14.38 16.55 0.29
N ASP A 173 14.32 15.42 -0.41
CA ASP A 173 15.43 14.52 -0.67
C ASP A 173 15.35 13.95 -2.09
N ARG A 174 16.37 13.21 -2.51
CA ARG A 174 16.45 12.62 -3.84
C ARG A 174 15.49 11.45 -3.98
N PRO A 175 14.89 11.25 -5.18
CA PRO A 175 14.20 10.01 -5.47
C PRO A 175 15.12 8.81 -5.23
N ARG A 176 14.56 7.72 -4.75
CA ARG A 176 15.28 6.47 -4.47
C ARG A 176 14.85 5.41 -5.48
N LEU A 177 15.82 4.87 -6.19
CA LEU A 177 15.64 3.70 -7.05
C LEU A 177 16.18 2.49 -6.27
N LEU A 178 15.32 1.53 -6.02
CA LEU A 178 15.65 0.26 -5.38
C LEU A 178 15.61 -0.82 -6.45
N ARG A 179 16.75 -1.43 -6.69
CA ARG A 179 16.88 -2.58 -7.58
C ARG A 179 16.56 -3.86 -6.80
N ASN A 180 15.74 -4.72 -7.39
CA ASN A 180 15.44 -6.04 -6.86
C ASN A 180 16.55 -7.05 -7.14
#